data_637fd5383b6e2c9f9180e1d7e101cc3f
#
_entry.id   637fd5383b6e2c9f9180e1d7e101cc3f
#
_cell.length_a   1.000
_cell.length_b   1.000
_cell.length_c   1.000
_cell.angle_alpha   90.00
_cell.angle_beta   90.00
_cell.angle_gamma   90.00
#
_symmetry.space_group_name_H-M   'P 1'
#
loop_
_entity.id
_entity.type
_entity.pdbx_description
1 polymer ?
#
loop_
_entity_poly.entity_id
_entity_poly.type
_entity_poly.pdbx_seq_one_letter_code
_entity_poly.pdbx_strand_id
1 'polypeptide(L)'
;MGIMVGINTVLEDNPMLNCRIEENVDPIRVICDSNLRIPFESNIVNTANKIQTIVVCTNEADTDKQKYLEEWGVEVVRQKRKGRVNLSELMKTLGEKGIDSILLEGGGTLNAQALKENIVNKICCFIAPKIVGGANAKSPIEGKGVEKMMEAYSIENMEIQKLGNDIMLTGYLKRGSQCLQEL
;
A
#
# COMPACT_ATOMS: atom_id res chain seq x y z
N MET A 1 -1.15 10.61 9.53
CA MET A 1 -1.67 9.64 8.52
C MET A 1 -0.66 9.49 7.40
N GLY A 2 -0.46 8.28 6.87
CA GLY A 2 0.40 8.02 5.71
C GLY A 2 -0.38 7.44 4.53
N ILE A 3 0.18 7.54 3.31
CA ILE A 3 -0.27 6.87 2.10
C ILE A 3 0.80 5.87 1.66
N MET A 4 0.43 4.62 1.42
CA MET A 4 1.35 3.55 1.09
C MET A 4 1.06 2.94 -0.28
N VAL A 5 2.11 2.81 -1.10
CA VAL A 5 2.07 2.16 -2.41
C VAL A 5 3.25 1.22 -2.61
N GLY A 6 3.11 0.29 -3.54
CA GLY A 6 4.23 -0.53 -4.02
C GLY A 6 5.06 0.19 -5.08
N ILE A 7 6.32 -0.21 -5.22
CA ILE A 7 7.23 0.38 -6.22
C ILE A 7 6.68 0.33 -7.64
N ASN A 8 5.93 -0.70 -8.01
CA ASN A 8 5.39 -0.80 -9.36
C ASN A 8 4.41 0.33 -9.69
N THR A 9 3.65 0.83 -8.71
CA THR A 9 2.79 2.01 -8.88
C THR A 9 3.63 3.25 -9.20
N VAL A 10 4.79 3.40 -8.55
CA VAL A 10 5.69 4.53 -8.85
C VAL A 10 6.29 4.41 -10.24
N LEU A 11 6.69 3.21 -10.64
CA LEU A 11 7.30 2.95 -11.95
C LEU A 11 6.32 3.14 -13.12
N GLU A 12 5.04 2.81 -12.91
CA GLU A 12 4.02 2.90 -13.95
C GLU A 12 3.39 4.29 -14.05
N ASP A 13 3.03 4.87 -12.91
CA ASP A 13 2.17 6.06 -12.86
C ASP A 13 2.94 7.34 -12.49
N ASN A 14 4.17 7.21 -11.96
CA ASN A 14 4.97 8.33 -11.43
C ASN A 14 4.14 9.33 -10.61
N PRO A 15 3.42 8.87 -9.58
CA PRO A 15 2.44 9.67 -8.86
C PRO A 15 3.10 10.72 -7.95
N MET A 16 2.36 11.77 -7.59
CA MET A 16 2.77 12.73 -6.57
C MET A 16 2.44 12.27 -5.15
N LEU A 17 1.38 11.51 -4.97
CA LEU A 17 0.84 11.07 -3.67
C LEU A 17 0.69 12.21 -2.65
N ASN A 18 0.19 13.35 -3.11
CA ASN A 18 -0.05 14.55 -2.33
C ASN A 18 -1.55 14.79 -2.12
N CYS A 19 -1.91 15.62 -1.15
CA CYS A 19 -3.26 16.10 -0.99
C CYS A 19 -3.58 17.11 -2.11
N ARG A 20 -4.76 16.97 -2.74
CA ARG A 20 -5.23 17.88 -3.79
C ARG A 20 -6.32 18.84 -3.30
N ILE A 21 -6.64 18.79 -2.02
CA ILE A 21 -7.61 19.67 -1.38
C ILE A 21 -6.84 20.81 -0.76
N GLU A 22 -7.22 22.05 -1.10
CA GLU A 22 -6.60 23.25 -0.57
C GLU A 22 -6.67 23.27 0.97
N GLU A 23 -5.65 23.83 1.62
CA GLU A 23 -5.53 23.97 3.08
C GLU A 23 -5.35 22.64 3.87
N ASN A 24 -5.18 21.50 3.21
CA ASN A 24 -4.90 20.23 3.87
C ASN A 24 -3.43 19.88 3.87
N VAL A 25 -3.04 19.05 4.84
CA VAL A 25 -1.68 18.57 5.01
C VAL A 25 -1.44 17.37 4.10
N ASP A 26 -0.31 17.34 3.42
CA ASP A 26 0.12 16.19 2.64
C ASP A 26 0.32 14.95 3.54
N PRO A 27 -0.09 13.76 3.09
CA PRO A 27 0.18 12.53 3.81
C PRO A 27 1.67 12.18 3.76
N ILE A 28 2.18 11.49 4.78
CA ILE A 28 3.51 10.88 4.73
C ILE A 28 3.48 9.77 3.66
N ARG A 29 4.37 9.87 2.68
CA ARG A 29 4.44 8.89 1.58
C ARG A 29 5.29 7.69 2.00
N VAL A 30 4.75 6.49 1.86
CA VAL A 30 5.42 5.23 2.20
C VAL A 30 5.50 4.36 0.95
N ILE A 31 6.70 4.07 0.47
CA ILE A 31 6.94 3.29 -0.74
C ILE A 31 7.56 1.94 -0.36
N CYS A 32 6.85 0.85 -0.64
CA CYS A 32 7.40 -0.50 -0.47
C CYS A 32 8.25 -0.89 -1.68
N ASP A 33 9.57 -0.80 -1.55
CA ASP A 33 10.54 -1.05 -2.61
C ASP A 33 11.71 -1.90 -2.12
N SER A 34 11.52 -3.21 -2.08
CA SER A 34 12.48 -4.16 -1.51
C SER A 34 13.92 -3.98 -2.01
N ASN A 35 14.11 -3.55 -3.26
CA ASN A 35 15.42 -3.48 -3.93
C ASN A 35 15.83 -2.05 -4.30
N LEU A 36 15.12 -1.02 -3.81
CA LEU A 36 15.35 0.38 -4.17
C LEU A 36 15.35 0.61 -5.69
N ARG A 37 14.30 0.12 -6.40
CA ARG A 37 14.14 0.33 -7.85
C ARG A 37 13.60 1.72 -8.20
N ILE A 38 13.18 2.50 -7.20
CA ILE A 38 12.61 3.83 -7.40
C ILE A 38 13.55 4.69 -8.27
N PRO A 39 13.06 5.33 -9.35
CA PRO A 39 13.87 6.21 -10.18
C PRO A 39 14.24 7.49 -9.43
N PHE A 40 15.45 7.97 -9.64
CA PHE A 40 15.92 9.23 -9.04
C PHE A 40 15.08 10.43 -9.50
N GLU A 41 14.65 10.42 -10.77
CA GLU A 41 13.84 11.45 -11.40
C GLU A 41 12.34 11.34 -11.10
N SER A 42 11.91 10.37 -10.28
CA SER A 42 10.50 10.25 -9.93
C SER A 42 9.98 11.48 -9.18
N ASN A 43 8.70 11.79 -9.39
CA ASN A 43 8.04 12.89 -8.67
C ASN A 43 8.17 12.76 -7.15
N ILE A 44 8.16 11.53 -6.64
CA ILE A 44 8.29 11.22 -5.21
C ILE A 44 9.65 11.64 -4.69
N VAL A 45 10.75 11.28 -5.37
CA VAL A 45 12.12 11.66 -4.98
C VAL A 45 12.33 13.17 -5.13
N ASN A 46 11.94 13.74 -6.28
CA ASN A 46 12.13 15.18 -6.57
C ASN A 46 11.39 16.11 -5.58
N THR A 47 10.42 15.60 -4.86
CA THR A 47 9.63 16.39 -3.89
C THR A 47 9.79 15.91 -2.45
N ALA A 48 10.75 15.02 -2.18
CA ALA A 48 10.95 14.45 -0.86
C ALA A 48 11.38 15.48 0.20
N ASN A 49 12.04 16.56 -0.23
CA ASN A 49 12.39 17.70 0.61
C ASN A 49 11.20 18.58 1.04
N LYS A 50 10.04 18.41 0.38
CA LYS A 50 8.79 19.16 0.68
C LYS A 50 7.73 18.29 1.32
N ILE A 51 7.64 17.03 0.92
CA ILE A 51 6.63 16.07 1.42
C ILE A 51 7.38 14.88 2.02
N GLN A 52 7.19 14.65 3.31
CA GLN A 52 7.86 13.55 4.00
C GLN A 52 7.67 12.22 3.27
N THR A 53 8.79 11.56 2.98
CA THR A 53 8.82 10.35 2.16
C THR A 53 9.66 9.28 2.82
N ILE A 54 9.08 8.10 2.99
CA ILE A 54 9.73 6.90 3.52
C ILE A 54 9.77 5.86 2.41
N VAL A 55 10.96 5.36 2.08
CA VAL A 55 11.14 4.22 1.17
C VAL A 55 11.62 3.03 1.99
N VAL A 56 10.91 1.91 1.89
CA VAL A 56 11.20 0.71 2.69
C VAL A 56 11.85 -0.34 1.82
N CYS A 57 13.03 -0.80 2.21
CA CYS A 57 13.80 -1.78 1.46
C CYS A 57 14.28 -2.94 2.34
N THR A 58 14.96 -3.91 1.72
CA THR A 58 15.56 -5.07 2.38
C THR A 58 17.09 -4.99 2.34
N ASN A 59 17.78 -5.98 2.95
CA ASN A 59 19.24 -6.05 2.92
C ASN A 59 19.83 -6.25 1.51
N GLU A 60 19.01 -6.62 0.53
CA GLU A 60 19.45 -6.84 -0.85
C GLU A 60 19.49 -5.54 -1.68
N ALA A 61 18.98 -4.45 -1.14
CA ALA A 61 18.99 -3.16 -1.80
C ALA A 61 20.40 -2.54 -1.80
N ASP A 62 20.69 -1.82 -2.87
CA ASP A 62 21.94 -1.09 -3.05
C ASP A 62 22.14 -0.02 -1.97
N THR A 63 23.30 -0.02 -1.32
CA THR A 63 23.65 0.91 -0.24
C THR A 63 24.05 2.29 -0.77
N ASP A 64 24.62 2.39 -1.95
CA ASP A 64 25.00 3.68 -2.52
C ASP A 64 23.76 4.41 -3.05
N LYS A 65 22.82 3.66 -3.63
CA LYS A 65 21.52 4.21 -3.98
C LYS A 65 20.74 4.68 -2.74
N GLN A 66 20.84 3.97 -1.62
CA GLN A 66 20.26 4.43 -0.36
C GLN A 66 20.82 5.81 0.05
N LYS A 67 22.14 5.96 0.11
CA LYS A 67 22.79 7.23 0.46
C LYS A 67 22.33 8.37 -0.44
N TYR A 68 22.27 8.12 -1.75
CA TYR A 68 21.81 9.12 -2.69
C TYR A 68 20.36 9.55 -2.41
N LEU A 69 19.45 8.61 -2.15
CA LEU A 69 18.06 8.90 -1.81
C LEU A 69 17.95 9.74 -0.51
N GLU A 70 18.76 9.40 0.49
CA GLU A 70 18.82 10.12 1.77
C GLU A 70 19.33 11.58 1.59
N GLU A 71 20.31 11.81 0.70
CA GLU A 71 20.77 13.15 0.33
C GLU A 71 19.65 13.99 -0.33
N TRP A 72 18.69 13.36 -0.99
CA TRP A 72 17.51 14.00 -1.59
C TRP A 72 16.34 14.16 -0.62
N GLY A 73 16.52 13.83 0.65
CA GLY A 73 15.51 13.98 1.70
C GLY A 73 14.54 12.81 1.84
N VAL A 74 14.83 11.69 1.21
CA VAL A 74 14.06 10.44 1.41
C VAL A 74 14.57 9.75 2.66
N GLU A 75 13.68 9.38 3.57
CA GLU A 75 14.01 8.49 4.68
C GLU A 75 14.00 7.04 4.19
N VAL A 76 15.12 6.32 4.30
CA VAL A 76 15.18 4.91 3.90
C VAL A 76 15.13 4.00 5.13
N VAL A 77 14.07 3.20 5.23
CA VAL A 77 13.90 2.18 6.27
C VAL A 77 14.35 0.84 5.71
N ARG A 78 15.48 0.32 6.22
CA ARG A 78 16.04 -0.96 5.80
C ARG A 78 15.67 -2.07 6.79
N GLN A 79 14.92 -3.05 6.34
CA GLN A 79 14.60 -4.26 7.12
C GLN A 79 15.72 -5.28 7.00
N LYS A 80 16.10 -5.90 8.13
CA LYS A 80 17.17 -6.94 8.20
C LYS A 80 16.66 -8.28 7.69
N ARG A 81 16.24 -8.32 6.42
CA ARG A 81 15.74 -9.53 5.75
C ARG A 81 16.05 -9.53 4.27
N LYS A 82 15.85 -10.67 3.62
CA LYS A 82 15.92 -10.83 2.16
C LYS A 82 14.51 -10.95 1.57
N GLY A 83 14.44 -10.76 0.27
CA GLY A 83 13.22 -10.90 -0.50
C GLY A 83 12.31 -9.69 -0.40
N ARG A 84 11.08 -9.87 0.07
CA ARG A 84 10.09 -8.78 0.14
C ARG A 84 10.08 -8.09 1.50
N VAL A 85 9.74 -6.81 1.52
CA VAL A 85 9.43 -6.05 2.72
C VAL A 85 8.34 -6.79 3.53
N ASN A 86 8.52 -6.88 4.85
CA ASN A 86 7.52 -7.38 5.78
C ASN A 86 6.61 -6.22 6.21
N LEU A 87 5.33 -6.29 5.88
CA LEU A 87 4.41 -5.20 6.16
C LEU A 87 4.03 -5.14 7.64
N SER A 88 3.94 -6.27 8.33
CA SER A 88 3.65 -6.31 9.76
C SER A 88 4.77 -5.65 10.59
N GLU A 89 6.03 -5.88 10.24
CA GLU A 89 7.18 -5.20 10.84
C GLU A 89 7.17 -3.70 10.49
N LEU A 90 6.86 -3.38 9.23
CA LEU A 90 6.73 -2.00 8.79
C LEU A 90 5.66 -1.24 9.56
N MET A 91 4.48 -1.82 9.79
CA MET A 91 3.41 -1.16 10.59
C MET A 91 3.89 -0.81 12.00
N LYS A 92 4.68 -1.65 12.65
CA LYS A 92 5.28 -1.35 13.97
C LYS A 92 6.24 -0.17 13.87
N THR A 93 7.16 -0.20 12.90
CA THR A 93 8.11 0.90 12.67
C THR A 93 7.41 2.22 12.39
N LEU A 94 6.35 2.22 11.58
CA LEU A 94 5.57 3.43 11.29
C LEU A 94 4.81 3.92 12.53
N GLY A 95 4.26 3.02 13.35
CA GLY A 95 3.64 3.37 14.64
C GLY A 95 4.62 4.02 15.62
N GLU A 96 5.85 3.50 15.72
CA GLU A 96 6.94 4.09 16.54
C GLU A 96 7.33 5.50 16.05
N LYS A 97 7.13 5.80 14.76
CA LYS A 97 7.30 7.13 14.17
C LYS A 97 6.08 8.05 14.34
N GLY A 98 5.04 7.61 15.05
CA GLY A 98 3.82 8.39 15.28
C GLY A 98 2.84 8.39 14.09
N ILE A 99 3.00 7.47 13.13
CA ILE A 99 2.06 7.31 12.02
C ILE A 99 0.98 6.31 12.46
N ASP A 100 -0.18 6.82 12.82
CA ASP A 100 -1.30 6.09 13.42
C ASP A 100 -2.24 5.41 12.42
N SER A 101 -2.20 5.86 11.16
CA SER A 101 -3.09 5.37 10.12
C SER A 101 -2.41 5.38 8.75
N ILE A 102 -2.70 4.36 7.94
CA ILE A 102 -2.17 4.19 6.58
C ILE A 102 -3.32 3.99 5.62
N LEU A 103 -3.38 4.83 4.58
CA LEU A 103 -4.16 4.57 3.38
C LEU A 103 -3.31 3.73 2.43
N LEU A 104 -3.68 2.47 2.23
CA LEU A 104 -3.04 1.58 1.27
C LEU A 104 -3.71 1.75 -0.09
N GLU A 105 -3.05 2.38 -1.03
CA GLU A 105 -3.50 2.58 -2.43
C GLU A 105 -2.70 1.77 -3.44
N GLY A 106 -1.85 0.90 -2.99
CA GLY A 106 -0.87 0.28 -3.84
C GLY A 106 -1.40 -0.93 -4.59
N GLY A 107 -0.90 -1.20 -5.78
CA GLY A 107 -1.26 -2.27 -6.70
C GLY A 107 -1.65 -3.62 -6.10
N GLY A 108 -2.36 -4.45 -6.86
CA GLY A 108 -2.98 -5.69 -6.40
C GLY A 108 -2.06 -6.65 -5.66
N THR A 109 -0.77 -6.69 -6.01
CA THR A 109 0.24 -7.51 -5.33
C THR A 109 0.49 -7.05 -3.89
N LEU A 110 0.60 -5.74 -3.64
CA LEU A 110 0.80 -5.19 -2.29
C LEU A 110 -0.46 -5.37 -1.45
N ASN A 111 -1.64 -5.16 -2.04
CA ASN A 111 -2.93 -5.38 -1.38
C ASN A 111 -3.09 -6.85 -0.96
N ALA A 112 -2.74 -7.80 -1.83
CA ALA A 112 -2.76 -9.22 -1.50
C ALA A 112 -1.80 -9.56 -0.35
N GLN A 113 -0.60 -8.98 -0.33
CA GLN A 113 0.35 -9.15 0.76
C GLN A 113 -0.18 -8.59 2.07
N ALA A 114 -0.78 -7.40 2.06
CA ALA A 114 -1.34 -6.75 3.24
C ALA A 114 -2.50 -7.57 3.86
N LEU A 115 -3.35 -8.16 3.02
CA LEU A 115 -4.41 -9.07 3.46
C LEU A 115 -3.81 -10.33 4.10
N LYS A 116 -2.82 -10.95 3.45
CA LYS A 116 -2.14 -12.15 3.95
C LYS A 116 -1.44 -11.91 5.28
N GLU A 117 -0.88 -10.72 5.48
CA GLU A 117 -0.21 -10.33 6.73
C GLU A 117 -1.18 -9.79 7.79
N ASN A 118 -2.50 -9.81 7.54
CA ASN A 118 -3.58 -9.39 8.46
C ASN A 118 -3.40 -7.95 9.01
N ILE A 119 -2.88 -7.05 8.19
CA ILE A 119 -2.68 -5.64 8.58
C ILE A 119 -3.81 -4.72 8.11
N VAL A 120 -4.71 -5.20 7.28
CA VAL A 120 -5.85 -4.42 6.77
C VAL A 120 -6.99 -4.46 7.79
N ASN A 121 -7.50 -3.29 8.14
CA ASN A 121 -8.64 -3.15 9.06
C ASN A 121 -9.94 -2.88 8.29
N LYS A 122 -9.90 -1.94 7.34
CA LYS A 122 -11.05 -1.44 6.59
C LYS A 122 -10.76 -1.49 5.09
N ILE A 123 -11.78 -1.85 4.32
CA ILE A 123 -11.74 -1.79 2.85
C ILE A 123 -12.65 -0.66 2.41
N CYS A 124 -12.19 0.10 1.41
CA CYS A 124 -12.97 1.07 0.67
C CYS A 124 -12.83 0.76 -0.81
N CYS A 125 -13.91 0.33 -1.45
CA CYS A 125 -13.93 -0.07 -2.86
C CYS A 125 -14.82 0.87 -3.65
N PHE A 126 -14.27 1.48 -4.71
CA PHE A 126 -15.02 2.32 -5.65
C PHE A 126 -15.34 1.52 -6.90
N ILE A 127 -16.62 1.52 -7.29
CA ILE A 127 -17.13 0.82 -8.46
C ILE A 127 -17.69 1.88 -9.41
N ALA A 128 -16.96 2.12 -10.49
CA ALA A 128 -17.42 2.99 -11.57
C ALA A 128 -18.38 2.23 -12.51
N PRO A 129 -19.35 2.89 -13.15
CA PRO A 129 -20.26 2.28 -14.12
C PRO A 129 -19.57 2.07 -15.48
N LYS A 130 -18.48 1.31 -15.48
CA LYS A 130 -17.63 1.03 -16.65
C LYS A 130 -17.24 -0.43 -16.68
N ILE A 131 -17.23 -1.00 -17.87
CA ILE A 131 -16.75 -2.37 -18.13
C ILE A 131 -15.48 -2.27 -18.93
N VAL A 132 -14.35 -2.69 -18.35
CA VAL A 132 -13.05 -2.70 -19.05
C VAL A 132 -12.84 -4.03 -19.77
N GLY A 133 -13.12 -5.15 -19.12
CA GLY A 133 -12.91 -6.49 -19.68
C GLY A 133 -11.44 -6.85 -19.88
N GLY A 134 -11.21 -8.03 -20.48
CA GLY A 134 -9.87 -8.52 -20.82
C GLY A 134 -9.27 -9.44 -19.77
N ALA A 135 -8.66 -10.54 -20.21
CA ALA A 135 -8.04 -11.55 -19.33
C ALA A 135 -6.87 -11.01 -18.50
N ASN A 136 -6.20 -9.97 -19.00
CA ASN A 136 -5.05 -9.32 -18.34
C ASN A 136 -5.43 -7.99 -17.66
N ALA A 137 -6.73 -7.72 -17.48
CA ALA A 137 -7.17 -6.54 -16.75
C ALA A 137 -6.63 -6.58 -15.30
N LYS A 138 -6.11 -5.43 -14.84
CA LYS A 138 -5.60 -5.32 -13.47
C LYS A 138 -6.71 -5.56 -12.45
N SER A 139 -6.43 -6.38 -11.46
CA SER A 139 -7.33 -6.64 -10.33
C SER A 139 -6.91 -5.81 -9.12
N PRO A 140 -7.85 -5.35 -8.29
CA PRO A 140 -7.52 -4.66 -7.05
C PRO A 140 -6.76 -5.55 -6.06
N ILE A 141 -6.90 -6.87 -6.16
CA ILE A 141 -6.19 -7.86 -5.33
C ILE A 141 -5.68 -8.97 -6.24
N GLU A 142 -4.36 -9.08 -6.33
CA GLU A 142 -3.65 -10.05 -7.17
C GLU A 142 -3.05 -11.19 -6.33
N GLY A 143 -2.18 -12.01 -6.94
CA GLY A 143 -1.48 -13.11 -6.29
C GLY A 143 -2.17 -14.44 -6.50
N LYS A 144 -1.87 -15.43 -5.65
CA LYS A 144 -2.42 -16.77 -5.79
C LYS A 144 -3.89 -16.89 -5.38
N GLY A 145 -4.41 -15.88 -4.68
CA GLY A 145 -5.74 -15.97 -4.07
C GLY A 145 -5.84 -17.08 -3.00
N VAL A 146 -7.06 -17.55 -2.77
CA VAL A 146 -7.37 -18.69 -1.89
C VAL A 146 -7.86 -19.87 -2.73
N GLU A 147 -7.60 -21.10 -2.27
CA GLU A 147 -8.01 -22.30 -3.01
C GLU A 147 -9.48 -22.64 -2.78
N LYS A 148 -10.00 -22.33 -1.60
CA LYS A 148 -11.36 -22.64 -1.20
C LYS A 148 -12.09 -21.36 -0.77
N MET A 149 -13.37 -21.26 -1.12
CA MET A 149 -14.22 -20.13 -0.73
C MET A 149 -14.29 -19.91 0.79
N MET A 150 -14.19 -20.96 1.59
CA MET A 150 -14.16 -20.86 3.06
C MET A 150 -12.90 -20.17 3.61
N GLU A 151 -11.84 -20.05 2.80
CA GLU A 151 -10.60 -19.36 3.14
C GLU A 151 -10.64 -17.86 2.72
N ALA A 152 -11.73 -17.45 2.07
CA ALA A 152 -11.87 -16.06 1.63
C ALA A 152 -12.00 -15.10 2.81
N TYR A 153 -11.46 -13.89 2.64
CA TYR A 153 -11.58 -12.85 3.65
C TYR A 153 -13.03 -12.37 3.74
N SER A 154 -13.61 -12.42 4.94
CA SER A 154 -14.97 -11.93 5.21
C SER A 154 -14.94 -10.43 5.54
N ILE A 155 -15.91 -9.72 4.98
CA ILE A 155 -16.13 -8.29 5.25
C ILE A 155 -17.39 -8.16 6.08
N GLU A 156 -17.29 -7.44 7.19
CA GLU A 156 -18.40 -7.16 8.11
C GLU A 156 -18.75 -5.67 8.11
N ASN A 157 -19.94 -5.35 8.59
CA ASN A 157 -20.42 -3.96 8.70
C ASN A 157 -20.31 -3.20 7.37
N MET A 158 -20.79 -3.85 6.29
CA MET A 158 -20.74 -3.25 4.95
C MET A 158 -21.72 -2.11 4.83
N GLU A 159 -21.22 -0.99 4.30
CA GLU A 159 -22.02 0.18 3.91
C GLU A 159 -21.83 0.46 2.42
N ILE A 160 -22.92 0.87 1.78
CA ILE A 160 -22.92 1.22 0.36
C ILE A 160 -23.38 2.68 0.25
N GLN A 161 -22.57 3.50 -0.41
CA GLN A 161 -22.87 4.90 -0.66
C GLN A 161 -22.75 5.18 -2.15
N LYS A 162 -23.75 5.93 -2.68
CA LYS A 162 -23.69 6.46 -4.05
C LYS A 162 -22.95 7.79 -4.06
N LEU A 163 -21.91 7.90 -4.88
CA LEU A 163 -21.09 9.09 -5.06
C LEU A 163 -21.17 9.54 -6.53
N GLY A 164 -22.12 10.41 -6.84
CA GLY A 164 -22.40 10.77 -8.22
C GLY A 164 -22.87 9.55 -9.03
N ASN A 165 -22.07 9.13 -10.02
CA ASN A 165 -22.34 7.93 -10.82
C ASN A 165 -21.68 6.67 -10.26
N ASP A 166 -20.75 6.82 -9.32
CA ASP A 166 -19.99 5.71 -8.74
C ASP A 166 -20.68 5.17 -7.47
N ILE A 167 -20.31 3.95 -7.10
CA ILE A 167 -20.69 3.32 -5.83
C ILE A 167 -19.42 3.17 -5.00
N MET A 168 -19.47 3.62 -3.75
CA MET A 168 -18.46 3.31 -2.74
C MET A 168 -18.99 2.24 -1.80
N LEU A 169 -18.26 1.14 -1.68
CA LEU A 169 -18.50 0.10 -0.69
C LEU A 169 -17.42 0.17 0.36
N THR A 170 -17.80 0.28 1.63
CA THR A 170 -16.88 0.19 2.77
C THR A 170 -17.23 -0.97 3.66
N GLY A 171 -16.26 -1.50 4.39
CA GLY A 171 -16.48 -2.55 5.36
C GLY A 171 -15.19 -2.89 6.10
N TYR A 172 -15.32 -3.69 7.15
CA TYR A 172 -14.20 -4.10 7.99
C TYR A 172 -13.86 -5.56 7.78
N LEU A 173 -12.57 -5.88 7.74
CA LEU A 173 -12.15 -7.27 7.70
C LEU A 173 -12.37 -7.92 9.06
N LYS A 174 -12.97 -9.10 9.05
CA LYS A 174 -13.14 -9.91 10.26
C LYS A 174 -11.77 -10.31 10.78
N ARG A 175 -11.42 -9.87 11.99
CA ARG A 175 -10.21 -10.31 12.67
C ARG A 175 -10.39 -11.78 13.08
N GLY A 176 -9.52 -12.67 12.60
CA GLY A 176 -9.50 -14.06 13.05
C GLY A 176 -10.23 -15.06 12.18
N SER A 177 -10.48 -14.78 10.90
CA SER A 177 -10.87 -15.83 9.94
C SER A 177 -9.65 -16.64 9.45
N GLN A 178 -8.77 -17.04 10.35
CA GLN A 178 -8.14 -18.34 10.23
C GLN A 178 -9.18 -19.34 10.69
N CYS A 179 -9.79 -19.99 9.70
CA CYS A 179 -10.55 -21.20 9.76
C CYS A 179 -11.00 -21.65 11.16
N LEU A 180 -12.28 -21.64 11.40
CA LEU A 180 -12.92 -22.54 12.31
C LEU A 180 -12.42 -23.98 12.09
N GLN A 181 -11.35 -24.37 12.77
CA GLN A 181 -11.15 -25.73 13.21
C GLN A 181 -11.87 -25.83 14.55
N GLU A 182 -13.18 -26.01 14.49
CA GLU A 182 -13.98 -26.64 15.54
C GLU A 182 -15.33 -26.98 14.92
N LEU A 183 -15.38 -28.16 14.35
CA LEU A 183 -16.50 -29.13 14.42
C LEU A 183 -15.99 -30.48 13.98
#